data_0ce7cb89ea95cdbeb4af67421afe9890
#
_entry.id   0ce7cb89ea95cdbeb4af67421afe9890
#
_cell.length_a   1.000
_cell.length_b   1.000
_cell.length_c   1.000
_cell.angle_alpha   90.00
_cell.angle_beta   90.00
_cell.angle_gamma   90.00
#
_symmetry.space_group_name_H-M   'P 1'
#
loop_
_entity.id
_entity.type
_entity.pdbx_description
1 polymer ?
#
loop_
_entity_poly.entity_id
_entity_poly.type
_entity_poly.pdbx_seq_one_letter_code
_entity_poly.pdbx_strand_id
1 'polypeptide(L)'
;MIGVSLAPQEAFMADKRDYYEVLGVSKTASEDEIKKAYRQLAKKYHPDLNPGNKEAEEKFKEVNEAYEVLSDADKKARYDQFGHAGVDPSYGGGGYGGGFSGGFSGMGDMGDIGDIFNSFFGGGFGTSSRANPNAPRRGQDIETEVTINFMDACNGKEVELNLNRLETCPDCHGTGAAAGSSSETCPDCHGTGQVKVTQRTPFGMISSQKPCTKCGGKGKIITNPCPKCRGNGRVNVSRKISVNIVAGIDDGQTMQVRGQGNAGANGGPNGDLHVLVNVRPDPIFERDGYDIHTDVPITYMQAVLGDEIIVPTIDGKVKYTIPEGTQNGATFRFKGKGVKKINRSDRGDQYVHVNIEVPKNLTKKQKDLLKEFENSLSDANYNKRKNFFDRIKEAFK
;
A
#
# COMPACT_ATOMS: atom_id res chain seq x y z
N MET A 1 -42.51 -49.35 39.50
CA MET A 1 -42.13 -48.06 40.10
C MET A 1 -40.61 -48.01 40.17
N ILE A 2 -39.98 -47.36 39.22
CA ILE A 2 -38.53 -47.09 39.24
C ILE A 2 -38.40 -45.58 39.01
N GLY A 3 -38.10 -44.88 40.12
CA GLY A 3 -37.86 -43.44 40.11
C GLY A 3 -36.53 -43.13 39.47
N VAL A 4 -36.53 -42.34 38.39
CA VAL A 4 -35.33 -41.72 37.81
C VAL A 4 -35.15 -40.35 38.43
N SER A 5 -34.13 -40.24 39.28
CA SER A 5 -33.67 -38.96 39.85
C SER A 5 -32.93 -38.20 38.75
N LEU A 6 -33.48 -37.06 38.40
CA LEU A 6 -32.79 -36.05 37.56
C LEU A 6 -31.85 -35.29 38.48
N ALA A 7 -30.52 -35.47 38.26
CA ALA A 7 -29.50 -34.61 38.81
C ALA A 7 -29.44 -33.29 37.99
N PRO A 8 -29.23 -32.15 38.63
CA PRO A 8 -29.09 -30.86 37.92
C PRO A 8 -27.78 -30.83 37.17
N GLN A 9 -27.84 -30.50 35.89
CA GLN A 9 -26.66 -30.16 35.07
C GLN A 9 -26.10 -28.84 35.62
N GLU A 10 -25.03 -28.98 36.42
CA GLU A 10 -24.16 -27.83 36.70
C GLU A 10 -23.44 -27.46 35.42
N ALA A 11 -23.77 -26.27 34.91
CA ALA A 11 -23.04 -25.64 33.85
C ALA A 11 -21.62 -25.36 34.32
N PHE A 12 -20.65 -26.00 33.69
CA PHE A 12 -19.22 -25.79 33.87
C PHE A 12 -18.89 -24.36 33.40
N MET A 13 -18.97 -23.38 34.30
CA MET A 13 -18.37 -22.07 34.10
C MET A 13 -16.86 -22.24 34.30
N ALA A 14 -16.06 -22.11 33.26
CA ALA A 14 -14.64 -21.98 33.36
C ALA A 14 -14.34 -20.76 34.23
N ASP A 15 -13.78 -20.99 35.43
CA ASP A 15 -13.42 -19.93 36.38
C ASP A 15 -12.28 -19.08 35.75
N LYS A 16 -12.60 -17.91 35.25
CA LYS A 16 -11.61 -16.99 34.67
C LYS A 16 -10.66 -16.54 35.77
N ARG A 17 -9.34 -16.63 35.53
CA ARG A 17 -8.33 -16.20 36.50
C ARG A 17 -8.41 -14.70 36.78
N ASP A 18 -8.10 -14.28 38.00
CA ASP A 18 -8.04 -12.87 38.40
C ASP A 18 -7.05 -12.11 37.48
N TYR A 19 -7.47 -10.96 36.96
CA TYR A 19 -6.65 -10.15 36.02
C TYR A 19 -5.35 -9.65 36.64
N TYR A 20 -5.31 -9.42 37.95
CA TYR A 20 -4.08 -9.07 38.66
C TYR A 20 -3.11 -10.27 38.70
N GLU A 21 -3.64 -11.49 38.88
CA GLU A 21 -2.85 -12.71 38.82
C GLU A 21 -2.35 -13.01 37.41
N VAL A 22 -3.17 -12.74 36.39
CA VAL A 22 -2.79 -12.92 34.97
C VAL A 22 -1.60 -12.04 34.61
N LEU A 23 -1.59 -10.78 35.07
CA LEU A 23 -0.47 -9.86 34.87
C LEU A 23 0.66 -10.05 35.88
N GLY A 24 0.45 -10.82 36.96
CA GLY A 24 1.45 -11.01 38.02
C GLY A 24 1.75 -9.76 38.82
N VAL A 25 0.74 -8.91 39.04
CA VAL A 25 0.87 -7.67 39.80
C VAL A 25 -0.06 -7.65 41.02
N SER A 26 0.23 -6.80 41.98
CA SER A 26 -0.61 -6.61 43.18
C SER A 26 -1.90 -5.84 42.82
N LYS A 27 -2.99 -6.05 43.58
CA LYS A 27 -4.23 -5.26 43.43
C LYS A 27 -4.02 -3.75 43.68
N THR A 28 -2.94 -3.39 44.36
CA THR A 28 -2.53 -2.00 44.62
C THR A 28 -1.52 -1.46 43.63
N ALA A 29 -1.23 -2.21 42.55
CA ALA A 29 -0.23 -1.80 41.55
C ALA A 29 -0.63 -0.50 40.84
N SER A 30 0.36 0.33 40.60
CA SER A 30 0.23 1.57 39.84
C SER A 30 0.03 1.27 38.33
N GLU A 31 -0.49 2.24 37.60
CA GLU A 31 -0.67 2.11 36.14
C GLU A 31 0.64 1.80 35.40
N ASP A 32 1.75 2.38 35.87
CA ASP A 32 3.07 2.12 35.29
C ASP A 32 3.55 0.69 35.53
N GLU A 33 3.26 0.11 36.69
CA GLU A 33 3.57 -1.28 37.01
C GLU A 33 2.73 -2.25 36.17
N ILE A 34 1.44 -1.99 36.03
CA ILE A 34 0.52 -2.74 35.16
C ILE A 34 1.02 -2.71 33.71
N LYS A 35 1.38 -1.54 33.21
CA LYS A 35 1.90 -1.34 31.85
C LYS A 35 3.24 -2.05 31.61
N LYS A 36 4.12 -2.04 32.61
CA LYS A 36 5.42 -2.72 32.55
C LYS A 36 5.24 -4.25 32.53
N ALA A 37 4.38 -4.78 33.38
CA ALA A 37 4.07 -6.22 33.45
C ALA A 37 3.44 -6.69 32.13
N TYR A 38 2.48 -5.95 31.60
CA TYR A 38 1.86 -6.22 30.29
C TYR A 38 2.91 -6.33 29.17
N ARG A 39 3.80 -5.33 29.05
CA ARG A 39 4.83 -5.33 27.99
C ARG A 39 5.76 -6.55 28.08
N GLN A 40 6.10 -6.99 29.27
CA GLN A 40 6.94 -8.16 29.46
C GLN A 40 6.22 -9.47 29.03
N LEU A 41 4.95 -9.62 29.44
CA LEU A 41 4.16 -10.82 29.13
C LEU A 41 3.73 -10.85 27.66
N ALA A 42 3.35 -9.71 27.10
CA ALA A 42 3.00 -9.58 25.68
C ALA A 42 4.18 -9.94 24.78
N LYS A 43 5.40 -9.50 25.11
CA LYS A 43 6.61 -9.92 24.39
C LYS A 43 6.91 -11.40 24.54
N LYS A 44 6.71 -11.96 25.75
CA LYS A 44 6.97 -13.38 26.04
C LYS A 44 6.04 -14.31 25.28
N TYR A 45 4.76 -13.94 25.16
CA TYR A 45 3.73 -14.79 24.53
C TYR A 45 3.34 -14.33 23.13
N HIS A 46 4.14 -13.42 22.51
CA HIS A 46 3.87 -12.90 21.16
C HIS A 46 3.79 -14.04 20.14
N PRO A 47 2.79 -14.02 19.21
CA PRO A 47 2.64 -15.07 18.20
C PRO A 47 3.88 -15.25 17.32
N ASP A 48 4.57 -14.18 16.96
CA ASP A 48 5.78 -14.22 16.13
C ASP A 48 6.97 -14.90 16.84
N LEU A 49 7.00 -14.83 18.16
CA LEU A 49 8.03 -15.49 18.97
C LEU A 49 7.66 -16.93 19.39
N ASN A 50 6.38 -17.29 19.25
CA ASN A 50 5.85 -18.60 19.62
C ASN A 50 4.96 -19.20 18.51
N PRO A 51 5.43 -19.35 17.28
CA PRO A 51 4.60 -19.79 16.16
C PRO A 51 4.03 -21.19 16.41
N GLY A 52 2.69 -21.34 16.32
CA GLY A 52 1.99 -22.61 16.47
C GLY A 52 1.79 -23.10 17.90
N ASN A 53 2.18 -22.34 18.93
CA ASN A 53 1.97 -22.71 20.33
C ASN A 53 0.62 -22.19 20.85
N LYS A 54 -0.38 -23.06 20.93
CA LYS A 54 -1.73 -22.73 21.41
C LYS A 54 -1.77 -22.21 22.83
N GLU A 55 -0.94 -22.74 23.72
CA GLU A 55 -0.89 -22.27 25.11
C GLU A 55 -0.34 -20.83 25.21
N ALA A 56 0.63 -20.49 24.37
CA ALA A 56 1.13 -19.12 24.31
C ALA A 56 0.07 -18.14 23.73
N GLU A 57 -0.70 -18.60 22.76
CA GLU A 57 -1.80 -17.82 22.19
C GLU A 57 -2.93 -17.57 23.20
N GLU A 58 -3.31 -18.58 23.98
CA GLU A 58 -4.32 -18.43 25.05
C GLU A 58 -3.84 -17.47 26.13
N LYS A 59 -2.60 -17.64 26.60
CA LYS A 59 -2.00 -16.71 27.59
C LYS A 59 -1.87 -15.29 27.05
N PHE A 60 -1.57 -15.12 25.77
CA PHE A 60 -1.52 -13.80 25.13
C PHE A 60 -2.89 -13.13 25.14
N LYS A 61 -3.97 -13.87 24.85
CA LYS A 61 -5.35 -13.37 24.91
C LYS A 61 -5.74 -12.97 26.33
N GLU A 62 -5.43 -13.79 27.33
CA GLU A 62 -5.70 -13.48 28.74
C GLU A 62 -4.94 -12.23 29.21
N VAL A 63 -3.68 -12.09 28.84
CA VAL A 63 -2.83 -10.93 29.19
C VAL A 63 -3.38 -9.64 28.57
N ASN A 64 -3.86 -9.70 27.33
CA ASN A 64 -4.48 -8.54 26.65
C ASN A 64 -5.80 -8.14 27.30
N GLU A 65 -6.67 -9.13 27.62
CA GLU A 65 -7.95 -8.88 28.31
C GLU A 65 -7.73 -8.26 29.70
N ALA A 66 -6.78 -8.79 30.47
CA ALA A 66 -6.42 -8.27 31.78
C ALA A 66 -5.91 -6.81 31.70
N TYR A 67 -5.04 -6.51 30.72
CA TYR A 67 -4.52 -5.16 30.55
C TYR A 67 -5.60 -4.17 30.11
N GLU A 68 -6.50 -4.57 29.21
CA GLU A 68 -7.61 -3.70 28.78
C GLU A 68 -8.49 -3.25 29.94
N VAL A 69 -8.75 -4.15 30.89
CA VAL A 69 -9.57 -3.81 32.07
C VAL A 69 -8.79 -3.00 33.10
N LEU A 70 -7.55 -3.39 33.39
CA LEU A 70 -6.77 -2.78 34.47
C LEU A 70 -6.07 -1.47 34.08
N SER A 71 -5.97 -1.17 32.79
CA SER A 71 -5.39 0.11 32.28
C SER A 71 -6.39 1.27 32.23
N ASP A 72 -7.69 0.99 32.30
CA ASP A 72 -8.76 1.98 32.29
C ASP A 72 -9.30 2.15 33.71
N ALA A 73 -9.26 3.37 34.24
CA ALA A 73 -9.65 3.66 35.62
C ALA A 73 -11.11 3.27 35.92
N ASP A 74 -12.03 3.47 34.96
CA ASP A 74 -13.45 3.17 35.14
C ASP A 74 -13.71 1.65 35.07
N LYS A 75 -13.04 0.95 34.16
CA LYS A 75 -13.14 -0.51 34.04
C LYS A 75 -12.51 -1.18 35.26
N LYS A 76 -11.34 -0.72 35.68
CA LYS A 76 -10.66 -1.18 36.89
C LYS A 76 -11.53 -1.03 38.12
N ALA A 77 -12.15 0.13 38.33
CA ALA A 77 -13.05 0.35 39.48
C ALA A 77 -14.24 -0.61 39.47
N ARG A 78 -14.82 -0.90 38.30
CA ARG A 78 -15.91 -1.87 38.17
C ARG A 78 -15.42 -3.30 38.41
N TYR A 79 -14.25 -3.62 37.92
CA TYR A 79 -13.65 -4.93 38.15
C TYR A 79 -13.31 -5.14 39.63
N ASP A 80 -12.78 -4.12 40.31
CA ASP A 80 -12.46 -4.16 41.73
C ASP A 80 -13.72 -4.33 42.62
N GLN A 81 -14.89 -3.85 42.14
CA GLN A 81 -16.15 -3.96 42.89
C GLN A 81 -16.95 -5.23 42.59
N PHE A 82 -16.96 -5.67 41.34
CA PHE A 82 -17.87 -6.71 40.86
C PHE A 82 -17.14 -7.90 40.19
N GLY A 83 -15.81 -7.91 40.22
CA GLY A 83 -15.01 -8.93 39.53
C GLY A 83 -15.27 -8.97 38.03
N HIS A 84 -15.14 -10.14 37.43
CA HIS A 84 -15.38 -10.35 35.99
C HIS A 84 -16.80 -9.95 35.56
N ALA A 85 -17.79 -10.13 36.41
CA ALA A 85 -19.18 -9.75 36.12
C ALA A 85 -19.38 -8.23 35.90
N GLY A 86 -18.52 -7.38 36.47
CA GLY A 86 -18.57 -5.94 36.31
C GLY A 86 -18.06 -5.42 34.98
N VAL A 87 -17.34 -6.25 34.21
CA VAL A 87 -16.67 -5.88 32.96
C VAL A 87 -17.08 -6.78 31.77
N ASP A 88 -17.86 -7.83 32.03
CA ASP A 88 -18.38 -8.75 30.99
C ASP A 88 -19.63 -8.14 30.33
N PRO A 89 -19.61 -7.89 29.00
CA PRO A 89 -20.75 -7.32 28.28
C PRO A 89 -22.03 -8.17 28.33
N SER A 90 -21.92 -9.45 28.63
CA SER A 90 -23.06 -10.37 28.65
C SER A 90 -23.88 -10.29 29.95
N TYR A 91 -23.37 -9.73 31.03
CA TYR A 91 -24.03 -9.60 32.34
C TYR A 91 -24.75 -8.26 32.57
N GLY A 92 -24.55 -7.29 31.67
CA GLY A 92 -25.12 -5.92 31.77
C GLY A 92 -26.45 -5.75 31.03
N GLY A 93 -27.45 -6.59 31.35
CA GLY A 93 -28.82 -6.36 30.91
C GLY A 93 -29.51 -5.22 31.71
N GLY A 94 -29.38 -3.97 31.29
CA GLY A 94 -30.18 -2.88 31.85
C GLY A 94 -29.47 -1.54 32.00
N GLY A 95 -29.54 -0.70 30.96
CA GLY A 95 -29.61 0.75 31.05
C GLY A 95 -28.41 1.50 31.63
N TYR A 96 -27.60 2.03 30.75
CA TYR A 96 -27.24 3.45 30.64
C TYR A 96 -26.24 3.61 29.46
N GLY A 97 -26.77 4.13 28.35
CA GLY A 97 -25.94 4.57 27.22
C GLY A 97 -25.15 5.81 27.62
N GLY A 98 -23.86 5.68 27.70
CA GLY A 98 -22.93 6.78 27.85
C GLY A 98 -21.71 6.51 27.01
N GLY A 99 -21.59 7.20 25.87
CA GLY A 99 -20.51 7.07 24.93
C GLY A 99 -19.14 7.28 25.54
N PHE A 100 -18.24 6.38 25.24
CA PHE A 100 -16.82 6.61 25.41
C PHE A 100 -16.09 6.29 24.08
N SER A 101 -16.15 7.28 23.19
CA SER A 101 -15.23 7.42 22.07
C SER A 101 -14.25 8.52 22.46
N GLY A 102 -13.17 8.17 23.06
CA GLY A 102 -12.17 9.17 23.43
C GLY A 102 -10.90 8.56 23.97
N GLY A 103 -9.85 8.49 23.17
CA GLY A 103 -8.51 8.52 23.68
C GLY A 103 -7.62 7.31 23.50
N PHE A 104 -7.46 6.81 22.28
CA PHE A 104 -6.24 6.07 21.93
C PHE A 104 -5.53 6.73 20.75
N SER A 105 -5.26 8.05 20.90
CA SER A 105 -4.48 8.84 19.95
C SER A 105 -3.15 9.23 20.58
N GLY A 106 -2.34 8.24 20.97
CA GLY A 106 -1.08 8.55 21.62
C GLY A 106 -0.11 7.39 21.74
N MET A 107 -0.07 6.49 20.78
CA MET A 107 1.05 5.55 20.72
C MET A 107 1.31 5.23 19.25
N GLY A 108 2.12 6.06 18.62
CA GLY A 108 2.71 5.77 17.30
C GLY A 108 3.47 4.44 17.38
N ASP A 109 3.35 3.68 16.29
CA ASP A 109 4.16 2.52 15.96
C ASP A 109 3.70 1.12 16.45
N MET A 110 2.36 0.87 16.44
CA MET A 110 1.84 -0.51 16.47
C MET A 110 0.54 -0.64 15.66
N GLY A 111 0.65 -0.28 14.36
CA GLY A 111 -0.48 -0.07 13.44
C GLY A 111 -1.32 -1.29 13.04
N ASP A 112 -0.99 -2.51 13.45
CA ASP A 112 -1.62 -3.71 12.90
C ASP A 112 -2.50 -4.51 13.90
N ILE A 113 -2.40 -4.23 15.19
CA ILE A 113 -3.16 -4.98 16.21
C ILE A 113 -4.52 -4.35 16.49
N GLY A 114 -4.66 -3.04 16.31
CA GLY A 114 -5.92 -2.32 16.49
C GLY A 114 -7.00 -2.67 15.48
N ASP A 115 -6.62 -2.92 14.23
CA ASP A 115 -7.56 -3.27 13.17
C ASP A 115 -8.05 -4.72 13.25
N ILE A 116 -7.20 -5.64 13.70
CA ILE A 116 -7.57 -7.05 13.91
C ILE A 116 -8.51 -7.17 15.13
N PHE A 117 -8.26 -6.39 16.18
CA PHE A 117 -9.11 -6.38 17.37
C PHE A 117 -10.47 -5.74 17.10
N ASN A 118 -10.51 -4.65 16.33
CA ASN A 118 -11.76 -4.00 15.91
C ASN A 118 -12.60 -4.88 14.96
N SER A 119 -11.94 -5.73 14.16
CA SER A 119 -12.62 -6.69 13.28
C SER A 119 -13.20 -7.89 14.01
N PHE A 120 -12.58 -8.33 15.11
CA PHE A 120 -12.99 -9.54 15.83
C PHE A 120 -13.94 -9.25 17.00
N PHE A 121 -13.81 -8.12 17.69
CA PHE A 121 -14.66 -7.70 18.81
C PHE A 121 -15.66 -6.58 18.47
N GLY A 122 -15.43 -5.82 17.41
CA GLY A 122 -16.33 -4.77 16.92
C GLY A 122 -17.49 -5.28 16.05
N GLY A 123 -17.54 -6.55 15.73
CA GLY A 123 -18.46 -7.16 14.77
C GLY A 123 -19.86 -7.49 15.27
N GLY A 124 -20.37 -6.83 16.33
CA GLY A 124 -21.68 -7.20 16.86
C GLY A 124 -22.67 -6.06 17.13
N PHE A 125 -22.23 -4.84 17.32
CA PHE A 125 -23.12 -3.69 17.51
C PHE A 125 -22.57 -2.45 16.84
N GLY A 126 -22.71 -2.41 15.51
CA GLY A 126 -22.50 -1.19 14.75
C GLY A 126 -23.44 -0.11 15.28
N THR A 127 -22.94 0.80 16.08
CA THR A 127 -23.40 2.18 16.01
C THR A 127 -23.12 2.65 14.61
N SER A 128 -24.04 2.36 13.68
CA SER A 128 -24.12 3.10 12.44
C SER A 128 -24.26 4.55 12.85
N SER A 129 -23.12 5.26 12.94
CA SER A 129 -23.12 6.71 12.98
C SER A 129 -24.08 7.12 11.88
N ARG A 130 -25.18 7.74 12.24
CA ARG A 130 -26.23 8.19 11.31
C ARG A 130 -25.55 8.99 10.23
N ALA A 131 -25.14 8.32 9.15
CA ALA A 131 -24.51 8.98 8.02
C ALA A 131 -25.54 9.99 7.49
N ASN A 132 -25.30 11.25 7.78
CA ASN A 132 -26.12 12.32 7.26
C ASN A 132 -26.02 12.25 5.72
N PRO A 133 -27.11 11.93 4.99
CA PRO A 133 -27.07 11.81 3.55
C PRO A 133 -26.66 13.11 2.86
N ASN A 134 -26.78 14.23 3.57
CA ASN A 134 -26.37 15.56 3.10
C ASN A 134 -24.96 15.98 3.54
N ALA A 135 -24.23 15.14 4.28
CA ALA A 135 -22.86 15.45 4.63
C ALA A 135 -21.99 15.57 3.37
N PRO A 136 -21.01 16.48 3.35
CA PRO A 136 -20.03 16.53 2.30
C PRO A 136 -19.31 15.18 2.15
N ARG A 137 -19.26 14.66 0.92
CA ARG A 137 -18.59 13.39 0.63
C ARG A 137 -17.50 13.61 -0.40
N ARG A 138 -16.32 13.09 -0.13
CA ARG A 138 -15.21 13.11 -1.09
C ARG A 138 -15.60 12.40 -2.38
N GLY A 139 -15.16 12.95 -3.51
CA GLY A 139 -15.30 12.31 -4.81
C GLY A 139 -14.48 11.02 -4.89
N GLN A 140 -14.89 10.16 -5.81
CA GLN A 140 -14.14 8.94 -6.10
C GLN A 140 -12.83 9.30 -6.81
N ASP A 141 -11.79 8.55 -6.49
CA ASP A 141 -10.53 8.64 -7.20
C ASP A 141 -10.67 8.06 -8.62
N ILE A 142 -9.82 8.48 -9.52
CA ILE A 142 -9.78 8.02 -10.91
C ILE A 142 -8.43 7.35 -11.13
N GLU A 143 -8.44 6.20 -11.78
CA GLU A 143 -7.24 5.50 -12.20
C GLU A 143 -7.11 5.59 -13.72
N THR A 144 -5.91 5.84 -14.19
CA THR A 144 -5.57 5.88 -15.61
C THR A 144 -4.15 5.37 -15.84
N GLU A 145 -3.88 4.96 -17.05
CA GLU A 145 -2.56 4.46 -17.44
C GLU A 145 -1.94 5.40 -18.48
N VAL A 146 -0.62 5.53 -18.40
CA VAL A 146 0.17 6.24 -19.40
C VAL A 146 1.38 5.41 -19.77
N THR A 147 1.65 5.30 -21.08
CA THR A 147 2.86 4.63 -21.56
C THR A 147 3.85 5.67 -22.05
N ILE A 148 5.06 5.64 -21.51
CA ILE A 148 6.17 6.54 -21.85
C ILE A 148 7.38 5.75 -22.32
N ASN A 149 8.33 6.43 -22.97
CA ASN A 149 9.60 5.81 -23.34
C ASN A 149 10.58 5.82 -22.15
N PHE A 150 11.59 4.95 -22.20
CA PHE A 150 12.64 4.87 -21.19
C PHE A 150 13.32 6.22 -20.90
N MET A 151 13.68 6.96 -21.93
CA MET A 151 14.32 8.29 -21.79
C MET A 151 13.40 9.32 -21.14
N ASP A 152 12.09 9.25 -21.40
CA ASP A 152 11.08 10.09 -20.74
C ASP A 152 10.98 9.76 -19.24
N ALA A 153 11.06 8.48 -18.88
CA ALA A 153 11.08 8.04 -17.49
C ALA A 153 12.35 8.50 -16.73
N CYS A 154 13.50 8.48 -17.40
CA CYS A 154 14.76 8.93 -16.82
C CYS A 154 14.80 10.44 -16.56
N ASN A 155 14.30 11.25 -17.52
CA ASN A 155 14.42 12.70 -17.51
C ASN A 155 13.19 13.41 -16.95
N GLY A 156 12.06 12.72 -16.86
CA GLY A 156 10.76 13.29 -16.59
C GLY A 156 10.13 13.89 -17.85
N LYS A 157 8.81 13.94 -17.88
CA LYS A 157 8.04 14.45 -19.03
C LYS A 157 6.68 14.97 -18.60
N GLU A 158 6.25 16.05 -19.20
CA GLU A 158 4.88 16.50 -19.12
C GLU A 158 4.01 15.77 -20.15
N VAL A 159 2.92 15.15 -19.70
CA VAL A 159 2.00 14.37 -20.54
C VAL A 159 0.58 14.90 -20.38
N GLU A 160 -0.13 15.12 -21.48
CA GLU A 160 -1.55 15.46 -21.47
C GLU A 160 -2.40 14.18 -21.47
N LEU A 161 -3.26 14.04 -20.47
CA LEU A 161 -4.22 12.95 -20.34
C LEU A 161 -5.63 13.45 -20.60
N ASN A 162 -6.38 12.74 -21.44
CA ASN A 162 -7.81 12.99 -21.65
C ASN A 162 -8.61 12.14 -20.69
N LEU A 163 -9.26 12.76 -19.72
CA LEU A 163 -10.03 12.07 -18.69
C LEU A 163 -11.50 12.46 -18.73
N ASN A 164 -12.37 11.47 -18.61
CA ASN A 164 -13.77 11.67 -18.34
C ASN A 164 -14.00 11.67 -16.84
N ARG A 165 -14.40 12.79 -16.26
CA ARG A 165 -14.65 12.89 -14.83
C ARG A 165 -15.93 13.63 -14.51
N LEU A 166 -16.46 13.37 -13.33
CA LEU A 166 -17.55 14.14 -12.77
C LEU A 166 -16.99 15.47 -12.26
N GLU A 167 -17.52 16.57 -12.75
CA GLU A 167 -17.23 17.92 -12.25
C GLU A 167 -18.49 18.51 -11.60
N THR A 168 -18.31 19.45 -10.68
CA THR A 168 -19.42 20.22 -10.10
C THR A 168 -20.16 20.94 -11.23
N CYS A 169 -21.47 20.79 -11.27
CA CYS A 169 -22.27 21.41 -12.30
C CYS A 169 -22.12 22.95 -12.26
N PRO A 170 -21.67 23.59 -13.34
CA PRO A 170 -21.42 25.03 -13.35
C PRO A 170 -22.69 25.87 -13.23
N ASP A 171 -23.85 25.30 -13.60
CA ASP A 171 -25.13 26.06 -13.61
C ASP A 171 -25.79 26.08 -12.22
N CYS A 172 -25.66 25.02 -11.44
CA CYS A 172 -26.25 24.93 -10.10
C CYS A 172 -25.22 24.87 -8.98
N HIS A 173 -23.93 24.91 -9.28
CA HIS A 173 -22.83 24.87 -8.31
C HIS A 173 -22.94 23.73 -7.29
N GLY A 174 -23.41 22.56 -7.74
CA GLY A 174 -23.53 21.36 -6.91
C GLY A 174 -24.87 21.19 -6.17
N THR A 175 -25.75 22.17 -6.20
CA THR A 175 -27.05 22.08 -5.49
C THR A 175 -28.04 21.12 -6.14
N GLY A 176 -27.94 20.91 -7.43
CA GLY A 176 -28.87 20.13 -8.23
C GLY A 176 -30.17 20.86 -8.56
N ALA A 177 -30.44 22.04 -8.00
CA ALA A 177 -31.63 22.85 -8.25
C ALA A 177 -31.42 23.82 -9.43
N ALA A 178 -32.48 24.13 -10.15
CA ALA A 178 -32.42 25.14 -11.21
C ALA A 178 -32.16 26.54 -10.62
N ALA A 179 -31.64 27.45 -11.46
CA ALA A 179 -31.39 28.84 -11.05
C ALA A 179 -32.68 29.46 -10.47
N GLY A 180 -32.55 30.13 -9.32
CA GLY A 180 -33.68 30.72 -8.61
C GLY A 180 -34.55 29.77 -7.81
N SER A 181 -34.20 28.45 -7.75
CA SER A 181 -34.87 27.49 -6.91
C SER A 181 -33.91 26.90 -5.87
N SER A 182 -34.46 26.47 -4.74
CA SER A 182 -33.69 25.83 -3.67
C SER A 182 -34.16 24.41 -3.41
N SER A 183 -33.32 23.60 -2.79
CA SER A 183 -33.75 22.30 -2.29
C SER A 183 -34.44 22.48 -0.95
N GLU A 184 -35.61 21.83 -0.76
CA GLU A 184 -36.36 21.85 0.47
C GLU A 184 -36.07 20.60 1.30
N THR A 185 -36.13 20.73 2.63
CA THR A 185 -35.98 19.58 3.51
C THR A 185 -37.18 18.64 3.33
N CYS A 186 -36.96 17.37 3.13
CA CYS A 186 -38.03 16.39 2.97
C CYS A 186 -38.95 16.35 4.22
N PRO A 187 -40.26 16.63 4.07
CA PRO A 187 -41.17 16.66 5.22
C PRO A 187 -41.36 15.31 5.88
N ASP A 188 -41.18 14.21 5.15
CA ASP A 188 -41.48 12.87 5.68
C ASP A 188 -40.30 12.32 6.54
N CYS A 189 -39.07 12.66 6.21
CA CYS A 189 -37.90 12.20 6.95
C CYS A 189 -37.18 13.34 7.67
N HIS A 190 -37.61 14.56 7.58
CA HIS A 190 -37.07 15.75 8.22
C HIS A 190 -35.53 15.89 7.98
N GLY A 191 -35.10 15.59 6.75
CA GLY A 191 -33.69 15.70 6.36
C GLY A 191 -32.83 14.46 6.60
N THR A 192 -33.31 13.45 7.31
CA THR A 192 -32.55 12.24 7.66
C THR A 192 -32.35 11.27 6.48
N GLY A 193 -33.18 11.38 5.44
CA GLY A 193 -33.18 10.45 4.31
C GLY A 193 -33.74 9.05 4.64
N GLN A 194 -34.06 8.78 5.88
CA GLN A 194 -34.57 7.48 6.34
C GLN A 194 -35.84 7.64 7.16
N VAL A 195 -36.71 6.63 7.10
CA VAL A 195 -37.96 6.54 7.91
C VAL A 195 -37.89 5.26 8.73
N LYS A 196 -38.35 5.35 9.99
CA LYS A 196 -38.52 4.17 10.85
C LYS A 196 -39.80 3.48 10.47
N VAL A 197 -39.75 2.21 10.14
CA VAL A 197 -40.86 1.35 9.89
C VAL A 197 -40.92 0.30 11.01
N THR A 198 -42.00 0.34 11.82
CA THR A 198 -42.20 -0.63 12.87
C THR A 198 -43.14 -1.73 12.33
N GLN A 199 -42.64 -2.96 12.31
CA GLN A 199 -43.46 -4.13 11.93
C GLN A 199 -43.72 -4.98 13.16
N ARG A 200 -44.99 -5.36 13.32
CA ARG A 200 -45.41 -6.27 14.38
C ARG A 200 -45.20 -7.71 13.89
N THR A 201 -44.33 -8.43 14.56
CA THR A 201 -44.10 -9.85 14.28
C THR A 201 -44.62 -10.70 15.43
N PRO A 202 -44.83 -12.01 15.26
CA PRO A 202 -45.23 -12.90 16.34
C PRO A 202 -44.27 -12.90 17.55
N PHE A 203 -43.04 -12.44 17.37
CA PHE A 203 -42.01 -12.37 18.42
C PHE A 203 -41.81 -10.96 18.99
N GLY A 204 -42.68 -9.99 18.65
CA GLY A 204 -42.57 -8.62 19.14
C GLY A 204 -42.54 -7.55 18.04
N MET A 205 -42.34 -6.29 18.43
CA MET A 205 -42.27 -5.16 17.50
C MET A 205 -40.82 -4.98 17.04
N ILE A 206 -40.55 -5.19 15.75
CA ILE A 206 -39.22 -4.94 15.13
C ILE A 206 -39.28 -3.58 14.45
N SER A 207 -38.37 -2.68 14.87
CA SER A 207 -38.17 -1.37 14.21
C SER A 207 -37.02 -1.46 13.24
N SER A 208 -37.28 -1.23 11.96
CA SER A 208 -36.28 -1.17 10.91
C SER A 208 -36.21 0.22 10.29
N GLN A 209 -35.05 0.65 9.84
CA GLN A 209 -34.87 1.90 9.10
C GLN A 209 -34.88 1.57 7.61
N LYS A 210 -35.69 2.29 6.84
CA LYS A 210 -35.75 2.17 5.38
C LYS A 210 -35.49 3.53 4.74
N PRO A 211 -34.87 3.56 3.53
CA PRO A 211 -34.74 4.82 2.79
C PRO A 211 -36.13 5.47 2.60
N CYS A 212 -36.17 6.79 2.83
CA CYS A 212 -37.41 7.55 2.62
C CYS A 212 -37.82 7.50 1.14
N THR A 213 -38.99 6.98 0.83
CA THR A 213 -39.47 6.81 -0.55
C THR A 213 -39.66 8.15 -1.26
N LYS A 214 -40.10 9.19 -0.52
CA LYS A 214 -40.39 10.52 -1.08
C LYS A 214 -39.14 11.24 -1.59
N CYS A 215 -38.02 11.18 -0.87
CA CYS A 215 -36.74 11.82 -1.28
C CYS A 215 -35.72 10.82 -1.84
N GLY A 216 -36.06 9.52 -1.93
CA GLY A 216 -35.16 8.48 -2.39
C GLY A 216 -33.86 8.35 -1.54
N GLY A 217 -33.97 8.60 -0.23
CA GLY A 217 -32.84 8.56 0.69
C GLY A 217 -32.00 9.85 0.76
N LYS A 218 -32.29 10.87 -0.07
CA LYS A 218 -31.50 12.11 -0.16
C LYS A 218 -31.73 13.10 0.99
N GLY A 219 -32.84 12.97 1.73
CA GLY A 219 -33.24 13.91 2.80
C GLY A 219 -33.69 15.27 2.33
N LYS A 220 -33.53 15.60 1.04
CA LYS A 220 -33.95 16.85 0.39
C LYS A 220 -34.78 16.54 -0.85
N ILE A 221 -35.71 17.44 -1.17
CA ILE A 221 -36.54 17.40 -2.37
C ILE A 221 -36.16 18.62 -3.23
N ILE A 222 -35.91 18.40 -4.50
CA ILE A 222 -35.64 19.44 -5.48
C ILE A 222 -36.89 19.55 -6.35
N THR A 223 -37.67 20.61 -6.17
CA THR A 223 -38.91 20.86 -6.93
C THR A 223 -38.63 21.13 -8.39
N ASN A 224 -37.60 21.95 -8.66
CA ASN A 224 -37.14 22.30 -10.02
C ASN A 224 -35.71 21.81 -10.21
N PRO A 225 -35.47 20.65 -10.81
CA PRO A 225 -34.14 20.13 -11.03
C PRO A 225 -33.38 20.94 -12.09
N CYS A 226 -32.09 21.15 -11.86
CA CYS A 226 -31.20 21.80 -12.83
C CYS A 226 -31.22 21.02 -14.17
N PRO A 227 -31.51 21.66 -15.30
CA PRO A 227 -31.64 20.99 -16.59
C PRO A 227 -30.33 20.30 -17.04
N LYS A 228 -29.18 20.86 -16.69
CA LYS A 228 -27.88 20.34 -17.08
C LYS A 228 -27.46 19.08 -16.33
N CYS A 229 -27.61 19.04 -15.02
CA CYS A 229 -27.23 17.90 -14.19
C CYS A 229 -28.43 17.03 -13.76
N ARG A 230 -29.65 17.40 -14.09
CA ARG A 230 -30.90 16.67 -13.78
C ARG A 230 -31.02 16.32 -12.29
N GLY A 231 -30.68 17.28 -11.43
CA GLY A 231 -30.76 17.11 -9.97
C GLY A 231 -29.57 16.41 -9.34
N ASN A 232 -28.53 16.03 -10.09
CA ASN A 232 -27.36 15.33 -9.55
C ASN A 232 -26.29 16.25 -8.96
N GLY A 233 -26.33 17.55 -9.28
CA GLY A 233 -25.32 18.53 -8.86
C GLY A 233 -23.96 18.39 -9.54
N ARG A 234 -23.74 17.31 -10.31
CA ARG A 234 -22.49 17.01 -11.01
C ARG A 234 -22.77 16.62 -12.46
N VAL A 235 -21.80 16.87 -13.34
CA VAL A 235 -21.86 16.58 -14.78
C VAL A 235 -20.60 15.82 -15.18
N ASN A 236 -20.75 14.90 -16.14
CA ASN A 236 -19.59 14.22 -16.72
C ASN A 236 -18.99 15.11 -17.81
N VAL A 237 -17.69 15.39 -17.70
CA VAL A 237 -16.96 16.27 -18.62
C VAL A 237 -15.66 15.60 -19.03
N SER A 238 -15.33 15.65 -20.33
CA SER A 238 -14.02 15.25 -20.80
C SER A 238 -13.06 16.45 -20.64
N ARG A 239 -11.96 16.24 -19.92
CA ARG A 239 -10.93 17.25 -19.65
C ARG A 239 -9.56 16.75 -20.04
N LYS A 240 -8.78 17.67 -20.62
CA LYS A 240 -7.33 17.47 -20.75
C LYS A 240 -6.67 17.92 -19.47
N ILE A 241 -5.89 17.04 -18.87
CA ILE A 241 -5.14 17.32 -17.65
C ILE A 241 -3.66 17.10 -17.96
N SER A 242 -2.85 18.13 -17.73
CA SER A 242 -1.40 18.01 -17.82
C SER A 242 -0.86 17.38 -16.53
N VAL A 243 -0.10 16.30 -16.69
CA VAL A 243 0.55 15.57 -15.59
C VAL A 243 2.04 15.59 -15.81
N ASN A 244 2.78 16.09 -14.82
CA ASN A 244 4.23 16.10 -14.87
C ASN A 244 4.77 14.80 -14.28
N ILE A 245 5.26 13.91 -15.14
CA ILE A 245 5.89 12.66 -14.75
C ILE A 245 7.27 12.97 -14.17
N VAL A 246 7.49 12.53 -12.93
CA VAL A 246 8.75 12.80 -12.22
C VAL A 246 9.91 12.03 -12.84
N ALA A 247 11.08 12.68 -12.95
CA ALA A 247 12.30 12.02 -13.40
C ALA A 247 12.69 10.89 -12.44
N GLY A 248 13.03 9.74 -13.02
CA GLY A 248 13.43 8.56 -12.25
C GLY A 248 12.31 7.59 -11.93
N ILE A 249 11.08 7.87 -12.39
CA ILE A 249 9.95 6.95 -12.22
C ILE A 249 10.28 5.58 -12.83
N ASP A 250 9.80 4.51 -12.18
CA ASP A 250 10.00 3.14 -12.65
C ASP A 250 8.75 2.58 -13.32
N ASP A 251 8.92 1.49 -14.07
CA ASP A 251 7.81 0.77 -14.67
C ASP A 251 6.84 0.27 -13.62
N GLY A 252 5.53 0.36 -13.89
CA GLY A 252 4.48 -0.05 -12.96
C GLY A 252 4.28 0.86 -11.74
N GLN A 253 4.99 1.98 -11.62
CA GLN A 253 4.78 2.91 -10.51
C GLN A 253 3.55 3.79 -10.73
N THR A 254 2.82 4.03 -9.65
CA THR A 254 1.63 4.89 -9.65
C THR A 254 1.95 6.26 -9.07
N MET A 255 1.59 7.30 -9.79
CA MET A 255 1.66 8.70 -9.34
C MET A 255 0.28 9.18 -8.91
N GLN A 256 0.21 9.86 -7.76
CA GLN A 256 -1.00 10.49 -7.27
C GLN A 256 -1.01 11.99 -7.60
N VAL A 257 -2.04 12.43 -8.31
CA VAL A 257 -2.29 13.86 -8.58
C VAL A 257 -3.52 14.28 -7.77
N ARG A 258 -3.28 15.02 -6.69
CA ARG A 258 -4.31 15.39 -5.72
C ARG A 258 -5.40 16.27 -6.31
N GLY A 259 -6.66 16.00 -5.97
CA GLY A 259 -7.82 16.78 -6.33
C GLY A 259 -8.22 16.73 -7.82
N GLN A 260 -7.60 15.84 -8.60
CA GLN A 260 -7.88 15.67 -10.04
C GLN A 260 -8.83 14.51 -10.36
N GLY A 261 -9.35 13.83 -9.33
CA GLY A 261 -10.40 12.81 -9.45
C GLY A 261 -11.80 13.41 -9.67
N ASN A 262 -12.82 12.62 -9.39
CA ASN A 262 -14.21 13.03 -9.50
C ASN A 262 -14.59 14.07 -8.45
N ALA A 263 -15.48 15.00 -8.80
CA ALA A 263 -16.03 15.97 -7.85
C ALA A 263 -16.79 15.26 -6.72
N GLY A 264 -16.59 15.76 -5.48
CA GLY A 264 -17.32 15.32 -4.33
C GLY A 264 -18.81 15.59 -4.40
N ALA A 265 -19.57 14.94 -3.56
CA ALA A 265 -20.99 15.21 -3.40
C ALA A 265 -21.22 16.18 -2.25
N ASN A 266 -22.32 16.96 -2.33
CA ASN A 266 -22.74 17.90 -1.29
C ASN A 266 -21.66 18.91 -0.86
N GLY A 267 -20.85 19.38 -1.80
CA GLY A 267 -19.74 20.30 -1.51
C GLY A 267 -18.49 19.63 -0.91
N GLY A 268 -18.40 18.30 -0.95
CA GLY A 268 -17.19 17.58 -0.54
C GLY A 268 -16.01 17.83 -1.50
N PRO A 269 -14.78 17.55 -1.05
CA PRO A 269 -13.59 17.70 -1.87
C PRO A 269 -13.57 16.71 -3.04
N ASN A 270 -12.84 17.03 -4.08
CA ASN A 270 -12.59 16.10 -5.18
C ASN A 270 -11.79 14.90 -4.70
N GLY A 271 -11.91 13.77 -5.42
CA GLY A 271 -10.98 12.66 -5.33
C GLY A 271 -9.63 12.98 -5.97
N ASP A 272 -8.77 12.01 -6.00
CA ASP A 272 -7.44 12.11 -6.61
C ASP A 272 -7.39 11.34 -7.93
N LEU A 273 -6.38 11.66 -8.74
CA LEU A 273 -6.07 10.92 -9.95
C LEU A 273 -4.83 10.06 -9.69
N HIS A 274 -4.95 8.78 -9.92
CA HIS A 274 -3.87 7.82 -9.87
C HIS A 274 -3.45 7.49 -11.31
N VAL A 275 -2.20 7.79 -11.64
CA VAL A 275 -1.63 7.54 -12.97
C VAL A 275 -0.63 6.41 -12.86
N LEU A 276 -0.99 5.25 -13.40
CA LEU A 276 -0.07 4.11 -13.55
C LEU A 276 0.84 4.39 -14.75
N VAL A 277 2.14 4.39 -14.50
CA VAL A 277 3.14 4.66 -15.54
C VAL A 277 3.74 3.35 -16.03
N ASN A 278 3.53 3.07 -17.32
CA ASN A 278 4.14 1.94 -18.02
C ASN A 278 5.32 2.46 -18.84
N VAL A 279 6.52 1.93 -18.61
CA VAL A 279 7.74 2.33 -19.32
C VAL A 279 8.07 1.31 -20.41
N ARG A 280 8.17 1.79 -21.65
CA ARG A 280 8.61 0.93 -22.75
C ARG A 280 10.08 0.56 -22.57
N PRO A 281 10.45 -0.72 -22.73
CA PRO A 281 11.84 -1.13 -22.70
C PRO A 281 12.63 -0.43 -23.81
N ASP A 282 13.88 -0.11 -23.53
CA ASP A 282 14.81 0.49 -24.49
C ASP A 282 15.70 -0.61 -25.09
N PRO A 283 16.04 -0.53 -26.40
CA PRO A 283 16.88 -1.56 -27.02
C PRO A 283 18.35 -1.51 -26.62
N ILE A 284 18.80 -0.42 -26.00
CA ILE A 284 20.21 -0.18 -25.64
C ILE A 284 20.42 -0.25 -24.14
N PHE A 285 19.44 0.23 -23.38
CA PHE A 285 19.53 0.39 -21.94
C PHE A 285 18.64 -0.60 -21.20
N GLU A 286 19.22 -1.34 -20.28
CA GLU A 286 18.52 -2.16 -19.31
C GLU A 286 18.61 -1.49 -17.94
N ARG A 287 17.49 -1.36 -17.24
CA ARG A 287 17.42 -0.68 -15.95
C ARG A 287 17.39 -1.69 -14.81
N ASP A 288 18.23 -1.46 -13.81
CA ASP A 288 18.20 -2.15 -12.51
C ASP A 288 18.10 -1.12 -11.39
N GLY A 289 16.89 -0.89 -10.90
CA GLY A 289 16.61 0.15 -9.94
C GLY A 289 16.96 1.55 -10.46
N TYR A 290 18.05 2.14 -9.98
CA TYR A 290 18.55 3.43 -10.48
C TYR A 290 19.80 3.30 -11.34
N ASP A 291 20.36 2.11 -11.43
CA ASP A 291 21.52 1.83 -12.28
C ASP A 291 21.06 1.40 -13.68
N ILE A 292 21.96 1.53 -14.64
CA ILE A 292 21.69 1.19 -16.04
C ILE A 292 22.80 0.27 -16.53
N HIS A 293 22.40 -0.73 -17.28
CA HIS A 293 23.27 -1.67 -17.95
C HIS A 293 23.19 -1.43 -19.45
N THR A 294 24.34 -1.50 -20.12
CA THR A 294 24.45 -1.31 -21.57
C THR A 294 25.49 -2.26 -22.12
N ASP A 295 25.12 -3.06 -23.11
CA ASP A 295 26.03 -3.93 -23.84
C ASP A 295 26.63 -3.18 -25.02
N VAL A 296 27.97 -3.14 -25.06
CA VAL A 296 28.71 -2.49 -26.12
C VAL A 296 29.57 -3.52 -26.84
N PRO A 297 29.26 -3.83 -28.12
CA PRO A 297 30.09 -4.69 -28.92
C PRO A 297 31.38 -3.95 -29.33
N ILE A 298 32.52 -4.59 -29.15
CA ILE A 298 33.81 -4.10 -29.61
C ILE A 298 34.48 -5.15 -30.47
N THR A 299 35.36 -4.71 -31.35
CA THR A 299 36.19 -5.63 -32.17
C THR A 299 37.29 -6.29 -31.35
N TYR A 300 37.76 -7.44 -31.79
CA TYR A 300 38.91 -8.12 -31.19
C TYR A 300 40.13 -7.22 -31.12
N MET A 301 40.42 -6.43 -32.17
CA MET A 301 41.55 -5.52 -32.20
C MET A 301 41.45 -4.38 -31.20
N GLN A 302 40.25 -3.82 -31.03
CA GLN A 302 39.98 -2.81 -29.99
C GLN A 302 40.20 -3.38 -28.57
N ALA A 303 39.83 -4.64 -28.35
CA ALA A 303 40.05 -5.30 -27.08
C ALA A 303 41.54 -5.56 -26.78
N VAL A 304 42.31 -5.94 -27.81
CA VAL A 304 43.74 -6.27 -27.66
C VAL A 304 44.59 -5.02 -27.53
N LEU A 305 44.40 -4.04 -28.40
CA LEU A 305 45.26 -2.86 -28.50
C LEU A 305 44.80 -1.69 -27.65
N GLY A 306 43.59 -1.76 -27.12
CA GLY A 306 42.87 -0.60 -26.57
C GLY A 306 42.41 0.34 -27.68
N ASP A 307 41.36 1.09 -27.41
CA ASP A 307 40.82 2.07 -28.37
C ASP A 307 39.89 3.05 -27.66
N GLU A 308 39.57 4.17 -28.33
CA GLU A 308 38.52 5.11 -27.88
C GLU A 308 37.18 4.71 -28.51
N ILE A 309 36.23 4.35 -27.66
CA ILE A 309 34.87 4.02 -28.09
C ILE A 309 33.87 5.10 -27.70
N ILE A 310 32.74 5.16 -28.42
CA ILE A 310 31.63 6.03 -28.07
C ILE A 310 30.55 5.19 -27.37
N VAL A 311 30.31 5.51 -26.11
CA VAL A 311 29.29 4.84 -25.27
C VAL A 311 28.07 5.73 -25.17
N PRO A 312 26.87 5.21 -25.49
CA PRO A 312 25.62 5.94 -25.24
C PRO A 312 25.34 6.03 -23.74
N THR A 313 24.88 7.18 -23.28
CA THR A 313 24.41 7.42 -21.91
C THR A 313 23.05 8.14 -21.95
N ILE A 314 22.34 8.22 -20.84
CA ILE A 314 21.08 9.00 -20.73
C ILE A 314 21.31 10.47 -21.14
N ASP A 315 22.48 11.05 -20.83
CA ASP A 315 22.80 12.45 -21.10
C ASP A 315 23.38 12.68 -22.51
N GLY A 316 23.54 11.62 -23.29
CA GLY A 316 24.14 11.68 -24.62
C GLY A 316 25.31 10.73 -24.77
N LYS A 317 26.20 11.01 -25.73
CA LYS A 317 27.32 10.15 -26.06
C LYS A 317 28.57 10.56 -25.26
N VAL A 318 29.27 9.58 -24.68
CA VAL A 318 30.52 9.77 -23.94
C VAL A 318 31.63 8.99 -24.63
N LYS A 319 32.81 9.62 -24.80
CA LYS A 319 34.01 8.94 -25.26
C LYS A 319 34.68 8.24 -24.07
N TYR A 320 35.03 6.99 -24.26
CA TYR A 320 35.69 6.17 -23.26
C TYR A 320 36.83 5.39 -23.85
N THR A 321 38.02 5.45 -23.25
CA THR A 321 39.17 4.70 -23.67
C THR A 321 39.16 3.31 -23.04
N ILE A 322 39.09 2.29 -23.86
CA ILE A 322 39.22 0.89 -23.45
C ILE A 322 40.67 0.58 -23.23
N PRO A 323 41.09 0.04 -22.07
CA PRO A 323 42.45 -0.42 -21.86
C PRO A 323 42.85 -1.58 -22.79
N GLU A 324 44.12 -1.66 -23.15
CA GLU A 324 44.66 -2.81 -23.86
C GLU A 324 44.48 -4.12 -23.05
N GLY A 325 44.24 -5.22 -23.72
CA GLY A 325 44.00 -6.52 -23.08
C GLY A 325 42.63 -6.66 -22.40
N THR A 326 41.68 -5.80 -22.72
CA THR A 326 40.28 -5.90 -22.19
C THR A 326 39.68 -7.25 -22.54
N GLN A 327 39.15 -7.96 -21.54
CA GLN A 327 38.61 -9.28 -21.71
C GLN A 327 37.08 -9.21 -22.03
N ASN A 328 36.56 -10.24 -22.71
CA ASN A 328 35.14 -10.37 -22.94
C ASN A 328 34.35 -10.42 -21.62
N GLY A 329 33.26 -9.66 -21.52
CA GLY A 329 32.45 -9.51 -20.31
C GLY A 329 33.05 -8.53 -19.29
N ALA A 330 34.10 -7.77 -19.67
CA ALA A 330 34.61 -6.68 -18.81
C ALA A 330 33.52 -5.63 -18.60
N THR A 331 33.38 -5.16 -17.37
CA THR A 331 32.38 -4.15 -17.00
C THR A 331 33.05 -2.86 -16.55
N PHE A 332 32.67 -1.75 -17.17
CA PHE A 332 33.14 -0.42 -16.82
C PHE A 332 32.03 0.38 -16.17
N ARG A 333 32.30 0.98 -15.01
CA ARG A 333 31.32 1.78 -14.26
C ARG A 333 31.47 3.26 -14.58
N PHE A 334 30.41 3.88 -15.04
CA PHE A 334 30.30 5.32 -15.25
C PHE A 334 29.51 5.93 -14.12
N LYS A 335 30.24 6.50 -13.16
CA LYS A 335 29.66 7.04 -11.93
C LYS A 335 28.71 8.20 -12.22
N GLY A 336 27.50 8.14 -11.64
CA GLY A 336 26.47 9.19 -11.76
C GLY A 336 25.85 9.31 -13.15
N LYS A 337 26.00 8.29 -14.03
CA LYS A 337 25.41 8.24 -15.37
C LYS A 337 24.13 7.37 -15.46
N GLY A 338 23.64 6.91 -14.31
CA GLY A 338 22.38 6.20 -14.19
C GLY A 338 21.16 7.12 -14.07
N VAL A 339 20.03 6.55 -13.69
CA VAL A 339 18.73 7.20 -13.53
C VAL A 339 18.76 8.12 -12.31
N LYS A 340 18.09 9.26 -12.40
CA LYS A 340 17.91 10.20 -11.29
C LYS A 340 17.04 9.58 -10.20
N LYS A 341 17.46 9.67 -8.94
CA LYS A 341 16.65 9.19 -7.81
C LYS A 341 15.50 10.15 -7.52
N ILE A 342 14.30 9.58 -7.32
CA ILE A 342 13.11 10.37 -7.02
C ILE A 342 13.33 11.16 -5.72
N ASN A 343 12.99 12.45 -5.73
CA ASN A 343 13.15 13.37 -4.61
C ASN A 343 14.58 13.57 -4.09
N ARG A 344 15.60 13.20 -4.89
CA ARG A 344 17.02 13.39 -4.56
C ARG A 344 17.75 14.04 -5.73
N SER A 345 18.92 14.59 -5.44
CA SER A 345 19.81 15.17 -6.47
C SER A 345 20.81 14.17 -7.04
N ASP A 346 21.00 13.04 -6.39
CA ASP A 346 21.93 12.00 -6.81
C ASP A 346 21.29 11.09 -7.88
N ARG A 347 22.17 10.41 -8.61
CA ARG A 347 21.84 9.47 -9.68
C ARG A 347 22.48 8.12 -9.38
N GLY A 348 21.95 7.07 -9.99
CA GLY A 348 22.64 5.79 -10.10
C GLY A 348 23.84 5.85 -11.04
N ASP A 349 24.42 4.73 -11.32
CA ASP A 349 25.58 4.59 -12.18
C ASP A 349 25.19 3.85 -13.48
N GLN A 350 26.04 3.95 -14.48
CA GLN A 350 25.89 3.13 -15.68
C GLN A 350 27.00 2.09 -15.73
N TYR A 351 26.64 0.85 -15.96
CA TYR A 351 27.52 -0.28 -16.15
C TYR A 351 27.56 -0.66 -17.62
N VAL A 352 28.74 -0.54 -18.20
CA VAL A 352 29.00 -0.84 -19.62
C VAL A 352 29.63 -2.20 -19.71
N HIS A 353 28.91 -3.16 -20.25
CA HIS A 353 29.41 -4.52 -20.49
C HIS A 353 29.97 -4.62 -21.88
N VAL A 354 31.24 -4.97 -21.97
CA VAL A 354 31.93 -5.08 -23.23
C VAL A 354 31.85 -6.50 -23.75
N ASN A 355 31.30 -6.67 -24.94
CA ASN A 355 31.19 -7.93 -25.65
C ASN A 355 32.10 -7.93 -26.88
N ILE A 356 33.09 -8.85 -26.93
CA ILE A 356 33.98 -8.95 -28.06
C ILE A 356 33.30 -9.68 -29.20
N GLU A 357 33.11 -8.98 -30.32
CA GLU A 357 32.57 -9.57 -31.53
C GLU A 357 33.67 -10.25 -32.35
N VAL A 358 33.52 -11.54 -32.56
CA VAL A 358 34.46 -12.32 -33.39
C VAL A 358 34.06 -12.17 -34.86
N PRO A 359 34.96 -11.68 -35.73
CA PRO A 359 34.68 -11.44 -37.14
C PRO A 359 34.39 -12.75 -37.88
N LYS A 360 33.32 -12.70 -38.74
CA LYS A 360 32.87 -13.83 -39.58
C LYS A 360 33.21 -13.55 -41.06
N ASN A 361 33.17 -14.60 -41.90
CA ASN A 361 33.34 -14.52 -43.36
C ASN A 361 34.68 -13.91 -43.83
N LEU A 362 35.76 -14.28 -43.17
CA LEU A 362 37.13 -13.81 -43.47
C LEU A 362 37.64 -14.29 -44.85
N THR A 363 38.29 -13.40 -45.58
CA THR A 363 39.00 -13.72 -46.80
C THR A 363 40.24 -14.59 -46.53
N LYS A 364 40.79 -15.25 -47.55
CA LYS A 364 42.00 -16.08 -47.43
C LYS A 364 43.16 -15.24 -46.83
N LYS A 365 43.41 -14.04 -47.36
CA LYS A 365 44.45 -13.12 -46.86
C LYS A 365 44.30 -12.78 -45.38
N GLN A 366 43.04 -12.50 -44.92
CA GLN A 366 42.79 -12.19 -43.50
C GLN A 366 43.04 -13.41 -42.60
N LYS A 367 42.67 -14.62 -43.05
CA LYS A 367 42.97 -15.87 -42.34
C LYS A 367 44.46 -16.12 -42.23
N ASP A 368 45.25 -15.84 -43.29
CA ASP A 368 46.69 -16.05 -43.29
C ASP A 368 47.36 -15.06 -42.33
N LEU A 369 46.96 -13.78 -42.30
CA LEU A 369 47.44 -12.78 -41.33
C LEU A 369 47.11 -13.17 -39.88
N LEU A 370 45.94 -13.71 -39.61
CA LEU A 370 45.58 -14.18 -38.26
C LEU A 370 46.41 -15.37 -37.83
N LYS A 371 46.76 -16.29 -38.72
CA LYS A 371 47.67 -17.40 -38.42
C LYS A 371 49.09 -16.92 -38.16
N GLU A 372 49.57 -15.94 -38.91
CA GLU A 372 50.88 -15.33 -38.70
C GLU A 372 50.92 -14.66 -37.31
N PHE A 373 49.90 -13.90 -36.94
CA PHE A 373 49.76 -13.30 -35.61
C PHE A 373 49.73 -14.39 -34.52
N GLU A 374 48.95 -15.47 -34.68
CA GLU A 374 48.85 -16.57 -33.70
C GLU A 374 50.24 -17.22 -33.49
N ASN A 375 50.99 -17.43 -34.57
CA ASN A 375 52.33 -18.02 -34.52
C ASN A 375 53.36 -17.10 -33.80
N SER A 376 53.11 -15.79 -33.74
CA SER A 376 53.96 -14.84 -33.04
C SER A 376 53.68 -14.83 -31.53
N LEU A 377 52.55 -15.39 -31.06
CA LEU A 377 52.18 -15.42 -29.67
C LEU A 377 52.80 -16.62 -28.93
N SER A 378 53.01 -16.43 -27.64
CA SER A 378 53.54 -17.46 -26.73
C SER A 378 52.53 -17.75 -25.60
N ASP A 379 52.75 -18.81 -24.82
CA ASP A 379 51.96 -19.11 -23.63
C ASP A 379 51.98 -17.99 -22.58
N ALA A 380 52.98 -17.10 -22.61
CA ALA A 380 53.05 -15.93 -21.75
C ALA A 380 51.92 -14.91 -22.06
N ASN A 381 51.37 -14.92 -23.26
CA ASN A 381 50.28 -14.04 -23.68
C ASN A 381 48.91 -14.53 -23.20
N TYR A 382 48.77 -15.79 -22.70
CA TYR A 382 47.52 -16.44 -22.37
C TYR A 382 47.47 -17.00 -20.94
N ASN A 383 47.46 -16.13 -19.94
CA ASN A 383 47.50 -16.55 -18.54
C ASN A 383 46.35 -17.51 -18.13
N LYS A 384 45.12 -17.26 -18.58
CA LYS A 384 43.95 -18.13 -18.25
C LYS A 384 44.09 -19.50 -18.89
N ARG A 385 44.55 -19.58 -20.14
CA ARG A 385 44.76 -20.83 -20.86
C ARG A 385 45.83 -21.67 -20.18
N LYS A 386 46.97 -21.07 -19.83
CA LYS A 386 48.05 -21.74 -19.12
C LYS A 386 47.61 -22.30 -17.78
N ASN A 387 46.96 -21.50 -16.94
CA ASN A 387 46.47 -21.94 -15.64
C ASN A 387 45.45 -23.08 -15.74
N PHE A 388 44.57 -23.07 -16.76
CA PHE A 388 43.60 -24.13 -17.00
C PHE A 388 44.28 -25.46 -17.36
N PHE A 389 45.21 -25.44 -18.31
CA PHE A 389 45.95 -26.64 -18.72
C PHE A 389 46.89 -27.16 -17.64
N ASP A 390 47.50 -26.31 -16.82
CA ASP A 390 48.31 -26.71 -15.70
C ASP A 390 47.45 -27.44 -14.63
N ARG A 391 46.24 -26.93 -14.33
CA ARG A 391 45.27 -27.62 -13.43
C ARG A 391 44.85 -28.98 -14.00
N ILE A 392 44.61 -29.10 -15.30
CA ILE A 392 44.29 -30.40 -15.92
C ILE A 392 45.47 -31.36 -15.75
N LYS A 393 46.72 -30.94 -16.00
CA LYS A 393 47.91 -31.77 -15.83
C LYS A 393 48.06 -32.24 -14.37
N GLU A 394 47.71 -31.41 -13.40
CA GLU A 394 47.75 -31.78 -11.98
C GLU A 394 46.63 -32.76 -11.60
N ALA A 395 45.43 -32.60 -12.14
CA ALA A 395 44.26 -33.46 -11.85
C ALA A 395 44.36 -34.85 -12.44
N PHE A 396 45.19 -35.06 -13.47
CA PHE A 396 45.40 -36.35 -14.14
C PHE A 396 46.82 -36.93 -13.93
N LYS A 397 47.56 -36.40 -12.97
CA LYS A 397 48.77 -37.05 -12.39
C LYS A 397 48.34 -37.92 -11.18
#